data_cbdf7e54984895c6edb06c0859ff7753
#
_entry.id   cbdf7e54984895c6edb06c0859ff7753
#
_cell.length_a   1.000
_cell.length_b   1.000
_cell.length_c   1.000
_cell.angle_alpha   90.00
_cell.angle_beta   90.00
_cell.angle_gamma   90.00
#
_symmetry.space_group_name_H-M   'P 1'
#
loop_
_entity.id
_entity.type
_entity.pdbx_description
1 polymer ?
#
loop_
_entity_poly.entity_id
_entity_poly.type
_entity_poly.pdbx_seq_one_letter_code
_entity_poly.pdbx_strand_id
1 'polypeptide(L)' 'MSTILRPGTTVEHPDTRETGRLLGPFVRKGERWWTIHWEGGETTAQRESEIK' A
#
# COMPACT_ATOMS: atom_id res chain seq x y z
N MET A 1 -8.99 -16.14 5.72
CA MET A 1 -8.23 -15.45 6.77
C MET A 1 -7.90 -14.02 6.32
N SER A 2 -8.26 -13.05 7.12
CA SER A 2 -8.02 -11.68 6.75
C SER A 2 -6.60 -11.26 7.11
N THR A 3 -5.98 -10.51 6.22
CA THR A 3 -4.65 -9.96 6.47
C THR A 3 -4.82 -8.53 6.95
N ILE A 4 -4.24 -8.23 8.10
CA ILE A 4 -4.28 -6.88 8.64
C ILE A 4 -3.02 -6.16 8.18
N LEU A 5 -3.21 -5.11 7.40
CA LEU A 5 -2.10 -4.28 6.94
C LEU A 5 -1.72 -3.28 8.02
N ARG A 6 -0.43 -3.06 8.18
CA ARG A 6 0.12 -2.16 9.19
C ARG A 6 1.19 -1.27 8.57
N PRO A 7 1.45 -0.09 9.15
CA PRO A 7 2.59 0.71 8.73
C PRO A 7 3.88 -0.09 8.81
N GLY A 8 4.71 0.00 7.80
CA GLY A 8 5.95 -0.75 7.72
C GLY A 8 5.84 -2.10 7.03
N THR A 9 4.63 -2.53 6.70
CA THR A 9 4.43 -3.79 5.98
C THR A 9 4.98 -3.68 4.56
N THR A 10 5.70 -4.71 4.13
CA THR A 10 6.24 -4.77 2.77
C THR A 10 5.17 -5.32 1.83
N VAL A 11 4.99 -4.65 0.69
CA VAL A 11 4.03 -5.06 -0.32
C VAL A 11 4.69 -5.06 -1.69
N GLU A 12 4.04 -5.71 -2.66
CA GLU A 12 4.55 -5.78 -4.02
C GLU A 12 3.55 -5.13 -4.98
N HIS A 13 4.06 -4.33 -5.90
CA HIS A 13 3.23 -3.69 -6.91
C HIS A 13 2.71 -4.76 -7.88
N PRO A 14 1.39 -4.79 -8.16
CA PRO A 14 0.83 -5.86 -9.00
C PRO A 14 1.32 -5.83 -10.44
N ASP A 15 1.66 -4.66 -10.96
CA ASP A 15 2.08 -4.54 -12.37
C ASP A 15 3.58 -4.61 -12.54
N THR A 16 4.34 -3.87 -11.74
CA THR A 16 5.79 -3.76 -11.91
C THR A 16 6.57 -4.73 -11.06
N ARG A 17 5.92 -5.34 -10.08
CA ARG A 17 6.54 -6.23 -9.10
C ARG A 17 7.55 -5.53 -8.19
N GLU A 18 7.53 -4.22 -8.22
CA GLU A 18 8.39 -3.42 -7.36
C GLU A 18 7.96 -3.57 -5.90
N THR A 19 8.93 -3.64 -5.01
CA THR A 19 8.66 -3.75 -3.58
C THR A 19 8.43 -2.37 -2.98
N GLY A 20 7.44 -2.26 -2.10
CA GLY A 20 7.13 -1.02 -1.42
C GLY A 20 6.86 -1.26 0.05
N ARG A 21 6.80 -0.18 0.81
CA ARG A 21 6.52 -0.24 2.24
C ARG A 21 5.36 0.69 2.57
N LEU A 22 4.40 0.16 3.32
CA LEU A 22 3.24 0.94 3.74
C LEU A 22 3.67 1.99 4.75
N LEU A 23 3.30 3.25 4.51
CA LEU A 23 3.61 4.35 5.41
C LEU A 23 2.49 4.61 6.40
N GLY A 24 1.27 4.78 5.90
CA GLY A 24 0.13 5.00 6.77
C GLY A 24 -1.19 4.92 6.02
N PRO A 25 -2.25 4.53 6.71
CA PRO A 25 -3.58 4.46 6.09
C PRO A 25 -4.27 5.81 6.13
N PHE A 26 -5.19 6.02 5.19
CA PHE A 26 -6.11 7.15 5.23
C PHE A 26 -7.40 6.75 4.55
N VAL A 27 -8.46 7.53 4.81
CA VAL A 27 -9.78 7.26 4.24
C VAL A 27 -10.09 8.34 3.21
N ARG A 28 -10.58 7.91 2.04
CA ARG A 28 -10.98 8.81 0.99
C ARG A 28 -12.23 8.26 0.35
N LYS A 29 -13.29 9.07 0.29
CA LYS A 29 -14.59 8.68 -0.28
C LYS A 29 -15.12 7.38 0.31
N GLY A 30 -14.94 7.21 1.61
CA GLY A 30 -15.42 6.01 2.30
C GLY A 30 -14.58 4.77 2.09
N GLU A 31 -13.47 4.88 1.37
CA GLU A 31 -12.58 3.75 1.13
C GLU A 31 -11.26 3.94 1.86
N ARG A 32 -10.67 2.83 2.27
CA ARG A 32 -9.38 2.85 2.95
C ARG A 32 -8.24 2.76 1.94
N TRP A 33 -7.31 3.69 2.05
CA TRP A 33 -6.15 3.79 1.18
C TRP A 33 -4.87 3.71 2.01
N TRP A 34 -3.78 3.39 1.34
CA TRP A 34 -2.46 3.37 1.97
C TRP A 34 -1.48 4.18 1.14
N THR A 35 -0.65 4.96 1.85
CA THR A 35 0.48 5.63 1.22
C THR A 35 1.62 4.62 1.21
N ILE A 36 2.24 4.44 0.06
CA ILE A 36 3.28 3.44 -0.13
C ILE A 36 4.54 4.10 -0.67
N HIS A 37 5.66 3.84 -0.03
CA HIS A 37 6.96 4.27 -0.52
C HIS A 37 7.60 3.10 -1.25
N TRP A 38 7.81 3.29 -2.56
CA TRP A 38 8.34 2.25 -3.40
C TRP A 38 9.87 2.26 -3.42
N GLU A 39 10.46 1.10 -3.67
CA GLU A 39 11.90 0.92 -3.67
C GLU A 39 12.62 1.86 -4.63
N GLY A 40 11.98 2.21 -5.73
CA GLY A 40 12.53 3.16 -6.70
C GLY A 40 12.50 4.61 -6.26
N GLY A 41 11.96 4.91 -5.07
CA GLY A 41 11.93 6.26 -4.54
C GLY A 41 10.60 6.99 -4.69
N GLU A 42 9.65 6.42 -5.41
CA GLU A 42 8.34 7.02 -5.58
C GLU A 42 7.44 6.75 -4.39
N THR A 43 6.54 7.68 -4.13
CA THR A 43 5.51 7.51 -3.12
C THR A 43 4.16 7.67 -3.79
N THR A 44 3.30 6.67 -3.65
CA THR A 44 1.97 6.69 -4.25
C THR A 44 0.93 6.26 -3.24
N ALA A 45 -0.35 6.36 -3.60
CA ALA A 45 -1.45 5.89 -2.78
C ALA A 45 -2.18 4.78 -3.52
N GLN A 46 -2.53 3.73 -2.79
CA GLN A 46 -3.27 2.59 -3.34
C GLN A 46 -4.43 2.25 -2.42
N ARG A 47 -5.54 1.81 -3.00
CA ARG A 47 -6.65 1.32 -2.19
C ARG A 47 -6.24 0.04 -1.49
N GLU A 48 -6.69 -0.10 -0.24
CA GLU A 48 -6.37 -1.31 0.53
C GLU A 48 -6.80 -2.57 -0.20
N SER A 49 -7.94 -2.52 -0.90
CA SER A 49 -8.43 -3.68 -1.63
C SER A 49 -7.53 -4.10 -2.78
N GLU A 50 -6.67 -3.22 -3.27
CA GLU A 50 -5.74 -3.53 -4.35
C GLU A 50 -4.38 -4.01 -3.85
N ILE A 51 -4.17 -3.97 -2.56
CA ILE A 51 -2.92 -4.40 -1.94
C ILE A 51 -3.06 -5.85 -1.51
N LYS A 52 -2.14 -6.70 -1.89
CA LYS A 52 -2.18 -8.12 -1.54
C LYS A 52 -0.98 -8.53 -0.73
#